data_c04518c233ac6552decfecdf488d74cb
#
_entry.id   c04518c233ac6552decfecdf488d74cb
#
_cell.length_a   1.000
_cell.length_b   1.000
_cell.length_c   1.000
_cell.angle_alpha   90.00
_cell.angle_beta   90.00
_cell.angle_gamma   90.00
#
_symmetry.space_group_name_H-M   'P 1'
#
loop_
_entity.id
_entity.type
_entity.pdbx_description
1 polymer ?
#
loop_
_entity_poly.entity_id
_entity_poly.type
_entity_poly.pdbx_seq_one_letter_code
_entity_poly.pdbx_strand_id
1 'polypeptide(L)'
;MLDTAHKMGRVADGSATCAEASSPPVRDLALDLVKGLLVAVMVVYHAMNIFTTAGPADYAYVRFVSGSFILISGYIVVRFQEASFTAEWRSVSRRLVVRGLKLLMLFTLLNLLINLTGIGNPNKIRPGIQHYMNTLFEVYVSGEPGYASFQILLPIAYLLIAAPVFLALRELRIWLIAASSAMAFASSLFGIASVNLEFMTLGALGLSGGMLTNSAGNSFALRSSWSIIGGLLVSSALIKYLSANLATYALGTMVILKLLYDLGKAVRPESGLARMCVLLGQYSLLCYIAQIIFMHALYRELSRPRWELGYETGVIVFVTIVFLVVLSAGVAMLRDRYRFAARVYKLIFS
;
A
#
# COMPACT_ATOMS: atom_id res chain seq x y z
N MET A 1 -56.98 -48.98 -41.32
CA MET A 1 -55.91 -48.60 -42.22
C MET A 1 -54.83 -47.92 -41.39
N LEU A 2 -53.89 -48.62 -41.15
CA LEU A 2 -52.49 -48.55 -40.75
C LEU A 2 -51.92 -47.13 -40.58
N ASP A 3 -51.59 -46.86 -39.35
CA ASP A 3 -50.81 -45.69 -38.96
C ASP A 3 -49.57 -46.19 -38.19
N THR A 4 -48.43 -46.05 -38.83
CA THR A 4 -47.13 -46.49 -38.30
C THR A 4 -46.42 -45.31 -37.64
N ALA A 5 -46.47 -45.31 -36.31
CA ALA A 5 -45.79 -44.35 -35.47
C ALA A 5 -44.26 -44.59 -35.50
N HIS A 6 -43.51 -43.63 -36.02
CA HIS A 6 -42.06 -43.59 -36.04
C HIS A 6 -41.54 -43.00 -34.73
N LYS A 7 -41.03 -43.87 -33.87
CA LYS A 7 -40.27 -43.48 -32.67
C LYS A 7 -38.89 -42.96 -33.11
N MET A 8 -38.70 -41.66 -33.12
CA MET A 8 -37.37 -41.06 -33.15
C MET A 8 -36.82 -40.89 -31.75
N GLY A 9 -35.76 -41.62 -31.44
CA GLY A 9 -35.00 -41.52 -30.21
C GLY A 9 -34.31 -40.16 -30.10
N ARG A 10 -34.56 -39.48 -28.99
CA ARG A 10 -33.77 -38.30 -28.58
C ARG A 10 -32.39 -38.79 -28.13
N VAL A 11 -31.39 -38.52 -28.93
CA VAL A 11 -30.00 -38.53 -28.52
C VAL A 11 -29.80 -37.40 -27.51
N ALA A 12 -29.47 -37.76 -26.28
CA ALA A 12 -29.10 -36.81 -25.25
C ALA A 12 -27.75 -36.22 -25.63
N ASP A 13 -27.78 -35.02 -26.20
CA ASP A 13 -26.59 -34.20 -26.36
C ASP A 13 -26.05 -33.83 -24.99
N GLY A 14 -25.05 -34.58 -24.56
CA GLY A 14 -24.21 -34.23 -23.43
C GLY A 14 -23.35 -32.99 -23.79
N SER A 15 -23.98 -31.82 -23.80
CA SER A 15 -23.22 -30.58 -23.84
C SER A 15 -22.43 -30.49 -22.56
N ALA A 16 -21.18 -30.94 -22.62
CA ALA A 16 -20.15 -30.62 -21.65
C ALA A 16 -20.22 -29.09 -21.40
N THR A 17 -20.69 -28.70 -20.21
CA THR A 17 -20.57 -27.35 -19.69
C THR A 17 -19.09 -27.05 -19.70
N CYS A 18 -18.61 -26.34 -20.74
CA CYS A 18 -17.33 -25.68 -20.74
C CYS A 18 -17.26 -24.88 -19.46
N ALA A 19 -16.35 -25.27 -18.56
CA ALA A 19 -16.03 -24.53 -17.37
C ALA A 19 -15.83 -23.07 -17.82
N GLU A 20 -16.70 -22.17 -17.37
CA GLU A 20 -16.54 -20.74 -17.55
C GLU A 20 -15.14 -20.40 -17.05
N ALA A 21 -14.24 -20.19 -17.99
CA ALA A 21 -12.91 -19.68 -17.70
C ALA A 21 -13.14 -18.36 -16.98
N SER A 22 -12.88 -18.35 -15.67
CA SER A 22 -13.09 -17.20 -14.80
C SER A 22 -12.40 -16.01 -15.45
N SER A 23 -13.19 -15.05 -15.89
CA SER A 23 -12.68 -13.80 -16.45
C SER A 23 -11.65 -13.22 -15.49
N PRO A 24 -10.52 -12.71 -15.99
CA PRO A 24 -9.50 -12.13 -15.12
C PRO A 24 -10.15 -11.07 -14.24
N PRO A 25 -9.78 -11.00 -12.94
CA PRO A 25 -10.42 -10.10 -12.00
C PRO A 25 -10.38 -8.68 -12.53
N VAL A 26 -11.54 -8.06 -12.65
CA VAL A 26 -11.70 -6.69 -13.12
C VAL A 26 -10.90 -5.77 -12.21
N ARG A 27 -10.01 -5.00 -12.79
CA ARG A 27 -9.14 -4.07 -12.08
C ARG A 27 -9.97 -2.96 -11.44
N ASP A 28 -9.77 -2.73 -10.15
CA ASP A 28 -10.46 -1.66 -9.41
C ASP A 28 -9.71 -0.32 -9.60
N LEU A 29 -10.23 0.52 -10.51
CA LEU A 29 -9.67 1.84 -10.82
C LEU A 29 -9.73 2.80 -9.63
N ALA A 30 -10.78 2.70 -8.78
CA ALA A 30 -10.91 3.53 -7.60
C ALA A 30 -9.77 3.24 -6.61
N LEU A 31 -9.42 1.97 -6.46
CA LEU A 31 -8.30 1.56 -5.60
C LEU A 31 -6.94 2.04 -6.15
N ASP A 32 -6.74 2.00 -7.47
CA ASP A 32 -5.53 2.55 -8.08
C ASP A 32 -5.47 4.07 -7.92
N LEU A 33 -6.59 4.77 -8.05
CA LEU A 33 -6.67 6.21 -7.80
C LEU A 33 -6.31 6.54 -6.35
N VAL A 34 -6.85 5.81 -5.38
CA VAL A 34 -6.50 5.99 -3.95
C VAL A 34 -5.00 5.81 -3.73
N LYS A 35 -4.40 4.75 -4.25
CA LYS A 35 -2.95 4.54 -4.13
C LYS A 35 -2.14 5.69 -4.74
N GLY A 36 -2.58 6.24 -5.87
CA GLY A 36 -1.92 7.38 -6.50
C GLY A 36 -2.04 8.66 -5.69
N LEU A 37 -3.19 8.94 -5.11
CA LEU A 37 -3.36 10.06 -4.18
C LEU A 37 -2.47 9.88 -2.94
N LEU A 38 -2.39 8.68 -2.40
CA LEU A 38 -1.49 8.39 -1.27
C LEU A 38 -0.02 8.59 -1.65
N VAL A 39 0.40 8.25 -2.89
CA VAL A 39 1.75 8.56 -3.39
C VAL A 39 1.98 10.07 -3.40
N ALA A 40 1.03 10.86 -3.89
CA ALA A 40 1.17 12.32 -3.91
C ALA A 40 1.29 12.91 -2.48
N VAL A 41 0.46 12.44 -1.54
CA VAL A 41 0.55 12.86 -0.12
C VAL A 41 1.86 12.38 0.53
N MET A 42 2.38 11.21 0.14
CA MET A 42 3.67 10.71 0.60
C MET A 42 4.83 11.61 0.12
N VAL A 43 4.74 12.16 -1.09
CA VAL A 43 5.71 13.18 -1.57
C VAL A 43 5.70 14.39 -0.66
N VAL A 44 4.52 14.91 -0.29
CA VAL A 44 4.39 16.04 0.65
C VAL A 44 5.02 15.68 2.00
N TYR A 45 4.69 14.52 2.56
CA TYR A 45 5.24 14.04 3.83
C TYR A 45 6.78 13.99 3.82
N HIS A 46 7.37 13.41 2.78
CA HIS A 46 8.84 13.33 2.67
C HIS A 46 9.48 14.68 2.41
N ALA A 47 8.86 15.56 1.62
CA ALA A 47 9.37 16.91 1.40
C ALA A 47 9.42 17.70 2.71
N MET A 48 8.35 17.67 3.51
CA MET A 48 8.34 18.31 4.82
C MET A 48 9.42 17.73 5.76
N ASN A 49 9.57 16.42 5.81
CA ASN A 49 10.53 15.76 6.70
C ASN A 49 12.00 15.98 6.30
N ILE A 50 12.31 16.13 5.00
CA ILE A 50 13.68 16.25 4.48
C ILE A 50 14.11 17.71 4.39
N PHE A 51 13.26 18.58 3.86
CA PHE A 51 13.64 19.94 3.44
C PHE A 51 13.21 21.03 4.41
N THR A 52 12.37 20.72 5.41
CA THR A 52 11.91 21.77 6.34
C THR A 52 12.43 21.58 7.75
N THR A 53 12.35 22.67 8.53
CA THR A 53 12.58 22.67 9.97
C THR A 53 11.33 22.25 10.75
N ALA A 54 10.24 21.90 10.06
CA ALA A 54 8.98 21.49 10.66
C ALA A 54 9.17 20.30 11.62
N GLY A 55 8.57 20.41 12.78
CA GLY A 55 8.58 19.36 13.79
C GLY A 55 7.56 18.25 13.49
N PRO A 56 7.62 17.13 14.23
CA PRO A 56 6.66 16.03 14.06
C PRO A 56 5.18 16.44 14.18
N ALA A 57 4.90 17.50 14.96
CA ALA A 57 3.55 18.03 15.12
C ALA A 57 3.01 18.69 13.83
N ASP A 58 3.89 19.29 13.03
CA ASP A 58 3.51 20.05 11.85
C ASP A 58 3.08 19.14 10.70
N TYR A 59 3.68 17.93 10.57
CA TYR A 59 3.30 16.95 9.55
C TYR A 59 2.45 15.79 10.09
N ALA A 60 1.95 15.92 11.33
CA ALA A 60 1.05 14.91 11.91
C ALA A 60 -0.20 14.65 11.05
N TYR A 61 -0.68 15.67 10.34
CA TYR A 61 -1.84 15.55 9.43
C TYR A 61 -1.65 14.55 8.30
N VAL A 62 -0.42 14.37 7.83
CA VAL A 62 -0.09 13.47 6.71
C VAL A 62 0.49 12.14 7.18
N ARG A 63 0.66 11.95 8.48
CA ARG A 63 1.21 10.72 9.07
C ARG A 63 0.40 9.46 8.71
N PHE A 64 -0.91 9.60 8.49
CA PHE A 64 -1.79 8.49 8.12
C PHE A 64 -1.35 7.75 6.83
N VAL A 65 -0.59 8.40 5.97
CA VAL A 65 -0.18 7.85 4.67
C VAL A 65 0.54 6.52 4.81
N SER A 66 1.49 6.41 5.72
CA SER A 66 2.25 5.16 5.92
C SER A 66 1.35 4.01 6.37
N GLY A 67 0.47 4.27 7.35
CA GLY A 67 -0.52 3.31 7.80
C GLY A 67 -1.52 2.91 6.72
N SER A 68 -1.91 3.87 5.86
CA SER A 68 -2.82 3.65 4.74
C SER A 68 -2.26 2.67 3.72
N PHE A 69 -0.98 2.78 3.36
CA PHE A 69 -0.36 1.83 2.42
C PHE A 69 -0.35 0.40 2.96
N ILE A 70 -0.12 0.22 4.25
CA ILE A 70 -0.08 -1.10 4.87
C ILE A 70 -1.48 -1.68 4.99
N LEU A 71 -2.44 -0.88 5.45
CA LEU A 71 -3.83 -1.29 5.56
C LEU A 71 -4.42 -1.67 4.19
N ILE A 72 -4.16 -0.85 3.15
CA ILE A 72 -4.57 -1.15 1.77
C ILE A 72 -3.89 -2.41 1.23
N SER A 73 -2.63 -2.65 1.59
CA SER A 73 -1.91 -3.86 1.18
C SER A 73 -2.57 -5.11 1.76
N GLY A 74 -2.94 -5.08 3.04
CA GLY A 74 -3.71 -6.17 3.66
C GLY A 74 -5.07 -6.39 2.98
N TYR A 75 -5.81 -5.31 2.75
CA TYR A 75 -7.10 -5.35 2.07
C TYR A 75 -7.01 -5.98 0.67
N ILE A 76 -6.01 -5.55 -0.13
CA ILE A 76 -5.78 -6.06 -1.48
C ILE A 76 -5.46 -7.56 -1.49
N VAL A 77 -4.65 -8.03 -0.53
CA VAL A 77 -4.31 -9.45 -0.43
C VAL A 77 -5.57 -10.30 -0.31
N VAL A 78 -6.49 -9.93 0.57
CA VAL A 78 -7.75 -10.67 0.72
C VAL A 78 -8.63 -10.51 -0.51
N ARG A 79 -8.86 -9.27 -0.94
CA ARG A 79 -9.76 -8.96 -2.06
C ARG A 79 -9.45 -9.76 -3.33
N PHE A 80 -8.17 -9.95 -3.63
CA PHE A 80 -7.75 -10.62 -4.88
C PHE A 80 -7.26 -12.05 -4.70
N GLN A 81 -6.99 -12.51 -3.48
CA GLN A 81 -6.43 -13.84 -3.25
C GLN A 81 -7.36 -14.80 -2.53
N GLU A 82 -8.40 -14.33 -1.82
CA GLU A 82 -9.28 -15.19 -1.01
C GLU A 82 -9.98 -16.26 -1.87
N ALA A 83 -10.56 -15.88 -3.00
CA ALA A 83 -11.23 -16.80 -3.90
C ALA A 83 -10.28 -17.86 -4.48
N SER A 84 -9.07 -17.45 -4.88
CA SER A 84 -8.05 -18.35 -5.41
C SER A 84 -7.39 -19.20 -4.31
N PHE A 85 -7.37 -18.71 -3.07
CA PHE A 85 -6.76 -19.41 -1.93
C PHE A 85 -7.49 -20.71 -1.60
N THR A 86 -8.81 -20.74 -1.72
CA THR A 86 -9.61 -21.97 -1.50
C THR A 86 -9.32 -23.06 -2.51
N ALA A 87 -9.10 -22.66 -3.77
CA ALA A 87 -8.86 -23.60 -4.86
C ALA A 87 -7.40 -24.04 -4.92
N GLU A 88 -6.47 -23.13 -4.68
CA GLU A 88 -5.03 -23.32 -4.89
C GLU A 88 -4.17 -22.78 -3.74
N TRP A 89 -4.46 -23.16 -2.49
CA TRP A 89 -3.81 -22.59 -1.32
C TRP A 89 -2.27 -22.62 -1.36
N ARG A 90 -1.67 -23.72 -1.86
CA ARG A 90 -0.19 -23.85 -1.95
C ARG A 90 0.42 -22.86 -2.93
N SER A 91 -0.22 -22.67 -4.08
CA SER A 91 0.23 -21.74 -5.12
C SER A 91 0.12 -20.29 -4.65
N VAL A 92 -1.00 -19.92 -4.05
CA VAL A 92 -1.24 -18.58 -3.51
C VAL A 92 -0.30 -18.27 -2.34
N SER A 93 -0.17 -19.20 -1.38
CA SER A 93 0.74 -19.04 -0.23
C SER A 93 2.18 -18.85 -0.69
N ARG A 94 2.66 -19.68 -1.62
CA ARG A 94 4.00 -19.55 -2.19
C ARG A 94 4.19 -18.19 -2.86
N ARG A 95 3.22 -17.71 -3.64
CA ARG A 95 3.29 -16.38 -4.29
C ARG A 95 3.40 -15.26 -3.29
N LEU A 96 2.58 -15.28 -2.23
CA LEU A 96 2.60 -14.25 -1.18
C LEU A 96 3.92 -14.25 -0.41
N VAL A 97 4.39 -15.42 0.03
CA VAL A 97 5.66 -15.53 0.75
C VAL A 97 6.83 -15.08 -0.13
N VAL A 98 6.90 -15.52 -1.39
CA VAL A 98 7.96 -15.10 -2.32
C VAL A 98 7.94 -13.59 -2.55
N ARG A 99 6.75 -12.96 -2.66
CA ARG A 99 6.63 -11.51 -2.75
C ARG A 99 7.11 -10.81 -1.49
N GLY A 100 6.75 -11.31 -0.32
CA GLY A 100 7.25 -10.79 0.96
C GLY A 100 8.77 -10.88 1.06
N LEU A 101 9.37 -12.03 0.71
CA LEU A 101 10.82 -12.21 0.70
C LEU A 101 11.53 -11.30 -0.32
N LYS A 102 10.95 -11.08 -1.51
CA LYS A 102 11.47 -10.11 -2.49
C LYS A 102 11.47 -8.69 -1.93
N LEU A 103 10.40 -8.27 -1.25
CA LEU A 103 10.34 -6.95 -0.61
C LEU A 103 11.34 -6.81 0.52
N LEU A 104 11.54 -7.86 1.32
CA LEU A 104 12.55 -7.89 2.37
C LEU A 104 13.96 -7.74 1.78
N MET A 105 14.26 -8.50 0.73
CA MET A 105 15.53 -8.38 0.01
C MET A 105 15.71 -6.99 -0.60
N LEU A 106 14.67 -6.45 -1.22
CA LEU A 106 14.69 -5.11 -1.81
C LEU A 106 14.95 -4.04 -0.75
N PHE A 107 14.26 -4.11 0.40
CA PHE A 107 14.48 -3.25 1.55
C PHE A 107 15.94 -3.30 2.02
N THR A 108 16.49 -4.50 2.19
CA THR A 108 17.88 -4.71 2.63
C THR A 108 18.87 -4.11 1.63
N LEU A 109 18.71 -4.40 0.33
CA LEU A 109 19.58 -3.89 -0.73
C LEU A 109 19.53 -2.37 -0.84
N LEU A 110 18.35 -1.76 -0.77
CA LEU A 110 18.20 -0.31 -0.83
C LEU A 110 18.85 0.39 0.36
N ASN A 111 18.67 -0.14 1.57
CA ASN A 111 19.32 0.43 2.75
C ASN A 111 20.82 0.22 2.74
N LEU A 112 21.32 -0.94 2.27
CA LEU A 112 22.74 -1.16 2.07
C LEU A 112 23.33 -0.17 1.06
N LEU A 113 22.65 0.05 -0.07
CA LEU A 113 23.09 1.00 -1.10
C LEU A 113 23.14 2.43 -0.56
N ILE A 114 22.13 2.86 0.21
CA ILE A 114 22.11 4.18 0.85
C ILE A 114 23.27 4.33 1.84
N ASN A 115 23.54 3.32 2.64
CA ASN A 115 24.64 3.34 3.59
C ASN A 115 26.02 3.38 2.89
N LEU A 116 26.18 2.65 1.77
CA LEU A 116 27.43 2.66 1.00
C LEU A 116 27.66 3.98 0.24
N THR A 117 26.60 4.56 -0.32
CA THR A 117 26.71 5.79 -1.14
C THR A 117 26.65 7.06 -0.33
N GLY A 118 26.26 7.00 0.94
CA GLY A 118 26.07 8.17 1.80
C GLY A 118 24.97 9.13 1.31
N ILE A 119 24.08 8.66 0.42
CA ILE A 119 22.95 9.47 -0.11
C ILE A 119 21.87 9.70 0.95
N GLY A 120 21.86 8.92 2.03
CA GLY A 120 20.87 9.03 3.10
C GLY A 120 20.94 10.35 3.87
N ASN A 121 19.92 10.61 4.71
CA ASN A 121 19.89 11.77 5.59
C ASN A 121 21.06 11.69 6.60
N PRO A 122 22.06 12.56 6.50
CA PRO A 122 23.28 12.48 7.32
C PRO A 122 23.02 12.68 8.82
N ASN A 123 21.86 13.25 9.18
CA ASN A 123 21.48 13.45 10.57
C ASN A 123 20.82 12.19 11.19
N LYS A 124 20.39 11.25 10.36
CA LYS A 124 19.67 10.05 10.82
C LYS A 124 20.42 8.75 10.49
N ILE A 125 21.17 8.72 9.40
CA ILE A 125 21.86 7.52 8.93
C ILE A 125 23.36 7.82 8.91
N ARG A 126 24.13 7.20 9.81
CA ARG A 126 25.59 7.25 9.75
C ARG A 126 26.07 6.36 8.62
N PRO A 127 26.89 6.86 7.68
CA PRO A 127 27.39 6.04 6.60
C PRO A 127 28.33 4.95 7.14
N GLY A 128 28.16 3.75 6.63
CA GLY A 128 29.06 2.63 6.94
C GLY A 128 28.32 1.32 7.18
N ILE A 129 28.82 0.25 6.58
CA ILE A 129 28.24 -1.10 6.69
C ILE A 129 28.26 -1.60 8.14
N GLN A 130 29.30 -1.28 8.90
CA GLN A 130 29.43 -1.69 10.30
C GLN A 130 28.33 -1.09 11.17
N HIS A 131 27.99 0.18 10.96
CA HIS A 131 26.89 0.83 11.67
C HIS A 131 25.54 0.17 11.33
N TYR A 132 25.30 -0.12 10.05
CA TYR A 132 24.09 -0.81 9.61
C TYR A 132 23.98 -2.22 10.25
N MET A 133 25.08 -2.96 10.29
CA MET A 133 25.09 -4.29 10.93
C MET A 133 24.81 -4.24 12.43
N ASN A 134 25.32 -3.22 13.12
CA ASN A 134 25.08 -3.03 14.56
C ASN A 134 23.63 -2.62 14.88
N THR A 135 22.89 -2.07 13.91
CA THR A 135 21.50 -1.58 14.06
C THR A 135 20.47 -2.53 13.45
N LEU A 136 20.87 -3.73 13.03
CA LEU A 136 19.95 -4.69 12.40
C LEU A 136 18.73 -5.00 13.29
N PHE A 137 18.93 -5.17 14.60
CA PHE A 137 17.84 -5.47 15.52
C PHE A 137 16.84 -4.32 15.57
N GLU A 138 17.31 -3.09 15.74
CA GLU A 138 16.47 -1.88 15.80
C GLU A 138 15.72 -1.68 14.50
N VAL A 139 16.33 -1.97 13.35
CA VAL A 139 15.70 -1.83 12.04
C VAL A 139 14.65 -2.92 11.81
N TYR A 140 15.02 -4.20 11.99
CA TYR A 140 14.14 -5.30 11.58
C TYR A 140 13.11 -5.68 12.63
N VAL A 141 13.37 -5.47 13.90
CA VAL A 141 12.45 -5.81 14.99
C VAL A 141 11.67 -4.59 15.45
N SER A 142 12.33 -3.52 15.87
CA SER A 142 11.66 -2.34 16.42
C SER A 142 11.11 -1.42 15.33
N GLY A 143 11.75 -1.36 14.15
CA GLY A 143 11.39 -0.45 13.06
C GLY A 143 11.69 1.00 13.38
N GLU A 144 12.76 1.26 14.15
CA GLU A 144 13.06 2.60 14.62
C GLU A 144 13.44 3.55 13.49
N PRO A 145 12.77 4.74 13.38
CA PRO A 145 12.88 5.61 12.21
C PRO A 145 14.20 6.35 12.07
N GLY A 146 15.19 6.08 12.90
CA GLY A 146 16.52 6.70 12.84
C GLY A 146 17.53 5.95 12.00
N TYR A 147 17.33 4.65 11.77
CA TYR A 147 18.37 3.76 11.28
C TYR A 147 18.19 3.24 9.86
N ALA A 148 17.02 3.40 9.27
CA ALA A 148 16.74 2.93 7.93
C ALA A 148 15.86 3.89 7.13
N SER A 149 16.05 3.87 5.81
CA SER A 149 15.10 4.43 4.84
C SER A 149 14.13 3.33 4.39
N PHE A 150 13.09 3.70 3.65
CA PHE A 150 12.11 2.75 3.09
C PHE A 150 11.38 1.88 4.12
N GLN A 151 11.21 2.35 5.35
CA GLN A 151 10.68 1.59 6.48
C GLN A 151 9.34 0.90 6.22
N ILE A 152 8.47 1.47 5.38
CA ILE A 152 7.16 0.91 5.05
C ILE A 152 7.24 -0.44 4.30
N LEU A 153 8.35 -0.72 3.60
CA LEU A 153 8.53 -1.97 2.86
C LEU A 153 8.64 -3.17 3.80
N LEU A 154 9.22 -2.97 4.97
CA LEU A 154 9.50 -4.03 5.93
C LEU A 154 8.20 -4.62 6.52
N PRO A 155 7.29 -3.83 7.12
CA PRO A 155 6.02 -4.37 7.62
C PRO A 155 5.10 -4.88 6.49
N ILE A 156 5.17 -4.34 5.27
CA ILE A 156 4.45 -4.92 4.12
C ILE A 156 5.04 -6.30 3.78
N ALA A 157 6.36 -6.47 3.82
CA ALA A 157 7.00 -7.77 3.60
C ALA A 157 6.55 -8.80 4.65
N TYR A 158 6.57 -8.42 5.93
CA TYR A 158 6.09 -9.28 7.02
C TYR A 158 4.62 -9.63 6.87
N LEU A 159 3.77 -8.65 6.52
CA LEU A 159 2.36 -8.86 6.28
C LEU A 159 2.13 -9.89 5.15
N LEU A 160 2.86 -9.79 4.03
CA LEU A 160 2.74 -10.74 2.93
C LEU A 160 3.21 -12.15 3.32
N ILE A 161 4.25 -12.26 4.14
CA ILE A 161 4.74 -13.56 4.66
C ILE A 161 3.71 -14.18 5.61
N ALA A 162 3.06 -13.37 6.45
CA ALA A 162 2.06 -13.83 7.42
C ALA A 162 0.68 -14.05 6.80
N ALA A 163 0.36 -13.39 5.66
CA ALA A 163 -0.96 -13.43 5.03
C ALA A 163 -1.52 -14.83 4.75
N PRO A 164 -0.72 -15.85 4.33
CA PRO A 164 -1.22 -17.21 4.17
C PRO A 164 -1.84 -17.80 5.43
N VAL A 165 -1.27 -17.49 6.60
CA VAL A 165 -1.81 -17.95 7.91
C VAL A 165 -3.16 -17.29 8.17
N PHE A 166 -3.26 -15.96 7.94
CA PHE A 166 -4.54 -15.25 8.08
C PHE A 166 -5.61 -15.78 7.13
N LEU A 167 -5.24 -16.06 5.86
CA LEU A 167 -6.18 -16.63 4.89
C LEU A 167 -6.60 -18.06 5.25
N ALA A 168 -5.72 -18.88 5.83
CA ALA A 168 -6.06 -20.21 6.31
C ALA A 168 -7.04 -20.15 7.50
N LEU A 169 -6.91 -19.14 8.35
CA LEU A 169 -7.75 -18.92 9.52
C LEU A 169 -9.02 -18.09 9.22
N ARG A 170 -9.40 -17.93 7.97
CA ARG A 170 -10.53 -17.08 7.54
C ARG A 170 -11.87 -17.42 8.20
N GLU A 171 -12.09 -18.68 8.56
CA GLU A 171 -13.30 -19.09 9.27
C GLU A 171 -13.37 -18.46 10.68
N LEU A 172 -12.23 -18.10 11.24
CA LEU A 172 -12.08 -17.39 12.51
C LEU A 172 -12.01 -15.85 12.31
N ARG A 173 -12.52 -15.31 11.21
CA ARG A 173 -12.42 -13.88 10.85
C ARG A 173 -12.80 -12.92 11.98
N ILE A 174 -13.85 -13.23 12.73
CA ILE A 174 -14.29 -12.39 13.87
C ILE A 174 -13.21 -12.37 14.96
N TRP A 175 -12.62 -13.50 15.26
CA TRP A 175 -11.53 -13.61 16.24
C TRP A 175 -10.25 -12.95 15.76
N LEU A 176 -9.93 -13.00 14.46
CA LEU A 176 -8.80 -12.28 13.87
C LEU A 176 -8.98 -10.77 13.99
N ILE A 177 -10.19 -10.25 13.74
CA ILE A 177 -10.53 -8.84 13.95
C ILE A 177 -10.39 -8.48 15.43
N ALA A 178 -10.98 -9.29 16.31
CA ALA A 178 -10.90 -9.06 17.75
C ALA A 178 -9.44 -9.09 18.24
N ALA A 179 -8.64 -10.05 17.80
CA ALA A 179 -7.23 -10.16 18.16
C ALA A 179 -6.41 -8.98 17.62
N SER A 180 -6.62 -8.55 16.37
CA SER A 180 -5.95 -7.38 15.81
C SER A 180 -6.29 -6.09 16.55
N SER A 181 -7.58 -5.94 16.93
CA SER A 181 -8.04 -4.78 17.69
C SER A 181 -7.52 -4.82 19.13
N ALA A 182 -7.50 -5.99 19.76
CA ALA A 182 -6.93 -6.17 21.10
C ALA A 182 -5.42 -5.91 21.11
N MET A 183 -4.69 -6.34 20.09
CA MET A 183 -3.26 -6.06 19.93
C MET A 183 -3.00 -4.55 19.78
N ALA A 184 -3.82 -3.84 18.99
CA ALA A 184 -3.74 -2.39 18.86
C ALA A 184 -3.99 -1.69 20.21
N PHE A 185 -4.97 -2.15 20.95
CA PHE A 185 -5.29 -1.61 22.26
C PHE A 185 -4.21 -1.92 23.31
N ALA A 186 -3.75 -3.17 23.36
CA ALA A 186 -2.69 -3.59 24.28
C ALA A 186 -1.37 -2.84 24.02
N SER A 187 -0.94 -2.71 22.77
CA SER A 187 0.27 -1.94 22.44
C SER A 187 0.18 -0.50 22.89
N SER A 188 -1.02 0.10 22.80
CA SER A 188 -1.29 1.44 23.32
C SER A 188 -1.20 1.53 24.85
N LEU A 189 -1.74 0.53 25.56
CA LEU A 189 -1.73 0.50 27.03
C LEU A 189 -0.34 0.24 27.61
N PHE A 190 0.41 -0.67 26.99
CA PHE A 190 1.72 -1.08 27.51
C PHE A 190 2.87 -0.23 26.97
N GLY A 191 2.58 0.79 26.14
CA GLY A 191 3.60 1.67 25.60
C GLY A 191 4.64 0.93 24.75
N ILE A 192 4.24 -0.15 24.07
CA ILE A 192 5.14 -0.93 23.21
C ILE A 192 5.48 -0.09 22.00
N ALA A 193 6.62 0.57 22.06
CA ALA A 193 7.11 1.49 21.02
C ALA A 193 7.79 0.70 19.87
N SER A 194 7.04 -0.16 19.18
CA SER A 194 7.55 -0.81 17.96
C SER A 194 6.73 -0.37 16.75
N VAL A 195 7.36 0.42 15.88
CA VAL A 195 6.74 0.90 14.63
C VAL A 195 6.36 -0.26 13.72
N ASN A 196 7.17 -1.33 13.69
CA ASN A 196 6.85 -2.53 12.92
C ASN A 196 5.59 -3.22 13.45
N LEU A 197 5.42 -3.31 14.78
CA LEU A 197 4.23 -3.90 15.39
C LEU A 197 2.98 -3.06 15.12
N GLU A 198 3.07 -1.73 15.23
CA GLU A 198 1.97 -0.82 14.88
C GLU A 198 1.50 -1.05 13.44
N PHE A 199 2.45 -1.09 12.51
CA PHE A 199 2.15 -1.30 11.11
C PHE A 199 1.64 -2.71 10.80
N MET A 200 2.16 -3.74 11.45
CA MET A 200 1.65 -5.10 11.34
C MET A 200 0.19 -5.19 11.81
N THR A 201 -0.15 -4.50 12.90
CA THR A 201 -1.53 -4.42 13.38
C THR A 201 -2.45 -3.75 12.36
N LEU A 202 -2.03 -2.64 11.76
CA LEU A 202 -2.78 -1.99 10.66
C LEU A 202 -2.94 -2.91 9.46
N GLY A 203 -1.92 -3.67 9.10
CA GLY A 203 -1.98 -4.66 8.03
C GLY A 203 -2.97 -5.78 8.32
N ALA A 204 -2.97 -6.29 9.55
CA ALA A 204 -3.93 -7.30 10.01
C ALA A 204 -5.38 -6.78 10.01
N LEU A 205 -5.59 -5.51 10.40
CA LEU A 205 -6.89 -4.85 10.28
C LEU A 205 -7.31 -4.70 8.81
N GLY A 206 -6.36 -4.42 7.91
CA GLY A 206 -6.61 -4.41 6.46
C GLY A 206 -7.04 -5.77 5.92
N LEU A 207 -6.34 -6.86 6.29
CA LEU A 207 -6.72 -8.24 5.96
C LEU A 207 -8.14 -8.54 6.46
N SER A 208 -8.43 -8.22 7.72
CA SER A 208 -9.73 -8.46 8.36
C SER A 208 -10.84 -7.65 7.67
N GLY A 209 -10.58 -6.38 7.34
CA GLY A 209 -11.51 -5.52 6.59
C GLY A 209 -11.82 -6.06 5.19
N GLY A 210 -10.83 -6.63 4.50
CA GLY A 210 -11.02 -7.31 3.23
C GLY A 210 -11.96 -8.51 3.34
N MET A 211 -11.81 -9.33 4.39
CA MET A 211 -12.70 -10.48 4.66
C MET A 211 -14.15 -10.08 4.92
N LEU A 212 -14.37 -8.96 5.63
CA LEU A 212 -15.72 -8.46 5.91
C LEU A 212 -16.39 -7.92 4.64
N THR A 213 -15.68 -7.17 3.82
CA THR A 213 -16.26 -6.55 2.60
C THR A 213 -16.61 -7.58 1.54
N ASN A 214 -15.83 -8.66 1.42
CA ASN A 214 -16.17 -9.77 0.52
C ASN A 214 -17.46 -10.49 0.92
N SER A 215 -17.77 -10.51 2.23
CA SER A 215 -18.99 -11.16 2.75
C SER A 215 -20.25 -10.28 2.65
N ALA A 216 -20.11 -8.96 2.72
CA ALA A 216 -21.23 -8.05 2.93
C ALA A 216 -21.88 -7.48 1.66
N GLY A 217 -21.25 -7.61 0.48
CA GLY A 217 -21.86 -7.17 -0.80
C GLY A 217 -22.24 -5.67 -0.93
N ASN A 218 -22.24 -4.91 0.14
CA ASN A 218 -22.77 -3.55 0.21
C ASN A 218 -21.69 -2.51 0.47
N SER A 219 -21.49 -1.65 -0.51
CA SER A 219 -20.73 -0.42 -0.34
C SER A 219 -21.60 0.65 0.34
N PHE A 220 -21.26 1.03 1.56
CA PHE A 220 -21.76 2.26 2.16
C PHE A 220 -21.13 3.44 1.40
N ALA A 221 -21.82 3.92 0.37
CA ALA A 221 -21.33 5.02 -0.46
C ALA A 221 -21.81 6.36 0.13
N LEU A 222 -20.86 7.23 0.45
CA LEU A 222 -21.17 8.64 0.75
C LEU A 222 -21.59 9.33 -0.56
N ARG A 223 -22.83 9.78 -0.62
CA ARG A 223 -23.44 10.36 -1.85
C ARG A 223 -22.99 11.79 -2.17
N SER A 224 -22.41 12.51 -1.23
CA SER A 224 -22.04 13.92 -1.40
C SER A 224 -20.54 14.14 -1.33
N SER A 225 -19.97 14.81 -2.34
CA SER A 225 -18.55 15.19 -2.37
C SER A 225 -18.15 16.06 -1.18
N TRP A 226 -19.05 16.92 -0.70
CA TRP A 226 -18.84 17.77 0.47
C TRP A 226 -18.72 16.96 1.77
N SER A 227 -19.51 15.89 1.91
CA SER A 227 -19.41 14.97 3.04
C SER A 227 -18.05 14.23 3.03
N ILE A 228 -17.52 13.91 1.85
CA ILE A 228 -16.20 13.29 1.70
C ILE A 228 -15.11 14.27 2.14
N ILE A 229 -15.12 15.50 1.63
CA ILE A 229 -14.13 16.52 1.99
C ILE A 229 -14.20 16.85 3.48
N GLY A 230 -15.40 17.09 4.01
CA GLY A 230 -15.60 17.35 5.43
C GLY A 230 -15.12 16.18 6.31
N GLY A 231 -15.42 14.95 5.92
CA GLY A 231 -14.95 13.74 6.60
C GLY A 231 -13.43 13.60 6.57
N LEU A 232 -12.76 13.91 5.45
CA LEU A 232 -11.30 13.90 5.33
C LEU A 232 -10.66 14.93 6.29
N LEU A 233 -11.19 16.15 6.33
CA LEU A 233 -10.69 17.19 7.21
C LEU A 233 -10.86 16.81 8.69
N VAL A 234 -12.05 16.33 9.08
CA VAL A 234 -12.32 15.88 10.45
C VAL A 234 -11.41 14.70 10.82
N SER A 235 -11.27 13.71 9.95
CA SER A 235 -10.41 12.54 10.21
C SER A 235 -8.93 12.93 10.34
N SER A 236 -8.45 13.85 9.49
CA SER A 236 -7.08 14.37 9.59
C SER A 236 -6.84 15.14 10.89
N ALA A 237 -7.83 15.95 11.31
CA ALA A 237 -7.78 16.65 12.61
C ALA A 237 -7.81 15.67 13.78
N LEU A 238 -8.65 14.63 13.75
CA LEU A 238 -8.70 13.58 14.76
C LEU A 238 -7.36 12.84 14.86
N ILE A 239 -6.74 12.51 13.75
CA ILE A 239 -5.41 11.88 13.74
C ILE A 239 -4.39 12.81 14.39
N LYS A 240 -4.42 14.10 14.09
CA LYS A 240 -3.50 15.06 14.71
C LYS A 240 -3.66 15.13 16.22
N TYR A 241 -4.89 15.26 16.71
CA TYR A 241 -5.16 15.53 18.12
C TYR A 241 -5.31 14.27 18.98
N LEU A 242 -5.72 13.14 18.37
CA LEU A 242 -6.00 11.89 19.08
C LEU A 242 -5.00 10.77 18.76
N SER A 243 -3.98 11.02 17.93
CA SER A 243 -3.00 10.01 17.54
C SER A 243 -2.05 9.56 18.67
N ALA A 244 -2.38 9.92 19.91
CA ALA A 244 -1.62 9.48 21.08
C ALA A 244 -1.65 7.95 21.27
N ASN A 245 -2.60 7.25 20.65
CA ASN A 245 -2.68 5.79 20.70
C ASN A 245 -2.95 5.15 19.32
N LEU A 246 -2.50 3.91 19.17
CA LEU A 246 -2.61 3.15 17.94
C LEU A 246 -4.07 2.91 17.49
N ALA A 247 -5.00 2.78 18.44
CA ALA A 247 -6.40 2.53 18.11
C ALA A 247 -7.05 3.72 17.40
N THR A 248 -6.85 4.94 17.88
CA THR A 248 -7.35 6.16 17.23
C THR A 248 -6.68 6.43 15.92
N TYR A 249 -5.38 6.14 15.81
CA TYR A 249 -4.64 6.22 14.56
C TYR A 249 -5.18 5.22 13.51
N ALA A 250 -5.43 3.98 13.91
CA ALA A 250 -6.00 2.95 13.04
C ALA A 250 -7.39 3.34 12.55
N LEU A 251 -8.26 3.78 13.46
CA LEU A 251 -9.62 4.20 13.12
C LEU A 251 -9.61 5.39 12.15
N GLY A 252 -8.83 6.43 12.42
CA GLY A 252 -8.69 7.58 11.54
C GLY A 252 -8.17 7.20 10.16
N THR A 253 -7.19 6.31 10.09
CA THR A 253 -6.64 5.79 8.83
C THR A 253 -7.70 5.03 8.02
N MET A 254 -8.51 4.18 8.67
CA MET A 254 -9.61 3.47 8.02
C MET A 254 -10.66 4.41 7.45
N VAL A 255 -11.05 5.43 8.23
CA VAL A 255 -12.04 6.44 7.78
C VAL A 255 -11.51 7.21 6.59
N ILE A 256 -10.26 7.68 6.62
CA ILE A 256 -9.64 8.39 5.50
C ILE A 256 -9.59 7.48 4.25
N LEU A 257 -9.18 6.23 4.37
CA LEU A 257 -9.14 5.31 3.23
C LEU A 257 -10.51 5.07 2.64
N LYS A 258 -11.54 4.90 3.48
CA LYS A 258 -12.91 4.75 3.01
C LYS A 258 -13.37 5.98 2.23
N LEU A 259 -13.10 7.18 2.75
CA LEU A 259 -13.43 8.44 2.11
C LEU A 259 -12.68 8.63 0.77
N LEU A 260 -11.38 8.32 0.73
CA LEU A 260 -10.60 8.36 -0.50
C LEU A 260 -11.11 7.35 -1.54
N TYR A 261 -11.54 6.17 -1.11
CA TYR A 261 -12.11 5.16 -2.00
C TYR A 261 -13.46 5.60 -2.58
N ASP A 262 -14.33 6.20 -1.76
CA ASP A 262 -15.60 6.75 -2.22
C ASP A 262 -15.36 7.94 -3.18
N LEU A 263 -14.37 8.79 -2.89
CA LEU A 263 -13.92 9.83 -3.82
C LEU A 263 -13.44 9.22 -5.14
N GLY A 264 -12.65 8.15 -5.09
CA GLY A 264 -12.16 7.44 -6.26
C GLY A 264 -13.28 6.89 -7.14
N LYS A 265 -14.41 6.46 -6.54
CA LYS A 265 -15.61 6.03 -7.28
C LYS A 265 -16.38 7.22 -7.89
N ALA A 266 -16.35 8.38 -7.26
CA ALA A 266 -17.06 9.57 -7.72
C ALA A 266 -16.32 10.32 -8.84
N VAL A 267 -15.00 10.16 -8.94
CA VAL A 267 -14.17 10.83 -9.94
C VAL A 267 -14.34 10.17 -11.30
N ARG A 268 -14.53 11.01 -12.33
CA ARG A 268 -14.60 10.54 -13.72
C ARG A 268 -13.22 10.05 -14.17
N PRO A 269 -13.10 8.79 -14.63
CA PRO A 269 -11.80 8.19 -14.99
C PRO A 269 -11.14 8.86 -16.20
N GLU A 270 -11.90 9.63 -16.97
CA GLU A 270 -11.45 10.30 -18.19
C GLU A 270 -10.68 11.60 -17.91
N SER A 271 -10.78 12.17 -16.72
CA SER A 271 -10.06 13.40 -16.38
C SER A 271 -8.53 13.15 -16.36
N GLY A 272 -7.76 14.13 -16.85
CA GLY A 272 -6.29 14.05 -16.88
C GLY A 272 -5.69 13.78 -15.50
N LEU A 273 -6.24 14.41 -14.46
CA LEU A 273 -5.80 14.21 -13.08
C LEU A 273 -6.08 12.78 -12.60
N ALA A 274 -7.26 12.22 -12.90
CA ALA A 274 -7.57 10.84 -12.54
C ALA A 274 -6.63 9.86 -13.22
N ARG A 275 -6.33 10.05 -14.52
CA ARG A 275 -5.36 9.20 -15.24
C ARG A 275 -3.97 9.27 -14.61
N MET A 276 -3.49 10.46 -14.23
CA MET A 276 -2.23 10.62 -13.51
C MET A 276 -2.24 9.86 -12.17
N CYS A 277 -3.27 10.04 -11.35
CA CYS A 277 -3.39 9.33 -10.09
C CYS A 277 -3.45 7.82 -10.27
N VAL A 278 -4.22 7.33 -11.24
CA VAL A 278 -4.28 5.90 -11.56
C VAL A 278 -2.91 5.37 -11.99
N LEU A 279 -2.18 6.12 -12.82
CA LEU A 279 -0.81 5.76 -13.23
C LEU A 279 0.13 5.66 -12.04
N LEU A 280 0.18 6.68 -11.16
CA LEU A 280 0.98 6.66 -9.94
C LEU A 280 0.59 5.50 -9.02
N GLY A 281 -0.70 5.21 -8.91
CA GLY A 281 -1.21 4.10 -8.11
C GLY A 281 -0.81 2.72 -8.65
N GLN A 282 -0.77 2.57 -9.97
CA GLN A 282 -0.29 1.35 -10.63
C GLN A 282 1.18 1.06 -10.37
N TYR A 283 1.98 2.11 -10.28
CA TYR A 283 3.42 2.06 -10.05
C TYR A 283 3.80 2.52 -8.64
N SER A 284 2.88 2.43 -7.66
CA SER A 284 3.03 3.01 -6.32
C SER A 284 4.30 2.58 -5.60
N LEU A 285 4.72 1.32 -5.70
CA LEU A 285 5.97 0.83 -5.10
C LEU A 285 7.21 1.44 -5.78
N LEU A 286 7.21 1.53 -7.11
CA LEU A 286 8.27 2.20 -7.86
C LEU A 286 8.34 3.68 -7.48
N CYS A 287 7.19 4.36 -7.44
CA CYS A 287 7.07 5.76 -7.05
C CYS A 287 7.59 5.98 -5.62
N TYR A 288 7.25 5.10 -4.70
CA TYR A 288 7.73 5.18 -3.32
C TYR A 288 9.25 5.12 -3.23
N ILE A 289 9.88 4.19 -3.94
CA ILE A 289 11.35 4.06 -3.96
C ILE A 289 11.98 5.26 -4.66
N ALA A 290 11.48 5.61 -5.84
CA ALA A 290 12.04 6.66 -6.66
C ALA A 290 11.97 8.04 -5.98
N GLN A 291 10.86 8.38 -5.30
CA GLN A 291 10.72 9.65 -4.60
C GLN A 291 11.76 9.82 -3.48
N ILE A 292 12.01 8.78 -2.69
CA ILE A 292 12.97 8.84 -1.58
C ILE A 292 14.39 9.07 -2.14
N ILE A 293 14.77 8.29 -3.16
CA ILE A 293 16.10 8.44 -3.80
C ILE A 293 16.22 9.82 -4.42
N PHE A 294 15.22 10.26 -5.18
CA PHE A 294 15.22 11.56 -5.86
C PHE A 294 15.32 12.73 -4.87
N MET A 295 14.51 12.70 -3.81
CA MET A 295 14.53 13.76 -2.80
C MET A 295 15.85 13.81 -2.02
N HIS A 296 16.43 12.67 -1.68
CA HIS A 296 17.73 12.66 -1.02
C HIS A 296 18.85 13.15 -1.95
N ALA A 297 18.81 12.78 -3.23
CA ALA A 297 19.73 13.31 -4.22
C ALA A 297 19.59 14.85 -4.35
N LEU A 298 18.35 15.33 -4.50
CA LEU A 298 18.06 16.76 -4.59
C LEU A 298 18.50 17.53 -3.32
N TYR A 299 18.25 16.97 -2.14
CA TYR A 299 18.69 17.56 -0.87
C TYR A 299 20.21 17.71 -0.80
N ARG A 300 20.95 16.73 -1.33
CA ARG A 300 22.40 16.78 -1.40
C ARG A 300 22.90 17.84 -2.39
N GLU A 301 22.32 17.88 -3.59
CA GLU A 301 22.70 18.83 -4.65
C GLU A 301 22.40 20.28 -4.24
N LEU A 302 21.32 20.53 -3.52
CA LEU A 302 20.97 21.85 -2.98
C LEU A 302 21.77 22.24 -1.72
N SER A 303 22.88 21.55 -1.41
CA SER A 303 23.73 21.83 -0.25
C SER A 303 23.00 21.69 1.10
N ARG A 304 22.04 20.77 1.17
CA ARG A 304 21.29 20.41 2.39
C ARG A 304 20.47 21.56 2.98
N PRO A 305 19.64 22.23 2.20
CA PRO A 305 18.82 23.32 2.71
C PRO A 305 17.80 22.80 3.73
N ARG A 306 17.54 23.62 4.74
CA ARG A 306 16.40 23.48 5.62
C ARG A 306 15.67 24.80 5.67
N TRP A 307 14.50 24.81 5.06
CA TRP A 307 13.67 26.00 4.97
C TRP A 307 12.54 25.97 6.00
N GLU A 308 11.97 27.11 6.27
CA GLU A 308 10.64 27.15 6.87
C GLU A 308 9.63 26.57 5.86
N LEU A 309 8.47 26.13 6.37
CA LEU A 309 7.42 25.62 5.49
C LEU A 309 6.90 26.77 4.61
N GLY A 310 7.27 26.77 3.35
CA GLY A 310 6.99 27.85 2.41
C GLY A 310 6.85 27.36 0.96
N TYR A 311 6.94 28.31 0.03
CA TYR A 311 6.75 28.03 -1.39
C TYR A 311 7.83 27.11 -1.95
N GLU A 312 9.04 27.15 -1.43
CA GLU A 312 10.17 26.30 -1.83
C GLU A 312 9.82 24.81 -1.66
N THR A 313 9.20 24.48 -0.54
CA THR A 313 8.70 23.10 -0.29
C THR A 313 7.65 22.72 -1.33
N GLY A 314 6.76 23.66 -1.69
CA GLY A 314 5.76 23.46 -2.74
C GLY A 314 6.40 23.18 -4.11
N VAL A 315 7.46 23.89 -4.46
CA VAL A 315 8.22 23.66 -5.70
C VAL A 315 8.84 22.27 -5.72
N ILE A 316 9.47 21.83 -4.62
CA ILE A 316 10.06 20.49 -4.51
C ILE A 316 8.99 19.40 -4.65
N VAL A 317 7.85 19.57 -3.99
CA VAL A 317 6.71 18.65 -4.13
C VAL A 317 6.26 18.56 -5.57
N PHE A 318 6.06 19.70 -6.23
CA PHE A 318 5.64 19.75 -7.62
C PHE A 318 6.65 19.07 -8.56
N VAL A 319 7.93 19.42 -8.47
CA VAL A 319 9.01 18.81 -9.28
C VAL A 319 9.07 17.30 -9.06
N THR A 320 8.95 16.86 -7.82
CA THR A 320 8.96 15.42 -7.50
C THR A 320 7.75 14.70 -8.08
N ILE A 321 6.54 15.27 -8.00
CA ILE A 321 5.34 14.68 -8.61
C ILE A 321 5.49 14.58 -10.12
N VAL A 322 5.97 15.64 -10.78
CA VAL A 322 6.24 15.63 -12.23
C VAL A 322 7.25 14.54 -12.58
N PHE A 323 8.35 14.45 -11.84
CA PHE A 323 9.35 13.40 -12.02
C PHE A 323 8.72 11.99 -11.91
N LEU A 324 7.89 11.73 -10.90
CA LEU A 324 7.24 10.43 -10.71
C LEU A 324 6.25 10.11 -11.83
N VAL A 325 5.51 11.09 -12.34
CA VAL A 325 4.58 10.89 -13.46
C VAL A 325 5.37 10.53 -14.72
N VAL A 326 6.43 11.28 -15.05
CA VAL A 326 7.29 11.02 -16.20
C VAL A 326 7.95 9.65 -16.10
N LEU A 327 8.50 9.31 -14.93
CA LEU A 327 9.10 8.00 -14.67
C LEU A 327 8.09 6.86 -14.86
N SER A 328 6.90 6.99 -14.28
CA SER A 328 5.85 5.98 -14.37
C SER A 328 5.35 5.81 -15.80
N ALA A 329 5.17 6.90 -16.55
CA ALA A 329 4.80 6.87 -17.95
C ALA A 329 5.90 6.23 -18.81
N GLY A 330 7.15 6.57 -18.56
CA GLY A 330 8.32 5.97 -19.23
C GLY A 330 8.41 4.46 -18.99
N VAL A 331 8.25 4.03 -17.74
CA VAL A 331 8.24 2.59 -17.39
C VAL A 331 7.05 1.87 -18.03
N ALA A 332 5.85 2.49 -18.06
CA ALA A 332 4.69 1.94 -18.74
C ALA A 332 4.99 1.71 -20.23
N MET A 333 5.51 2.75 -20.90
CA MET A 333 5.85 2.69 -22.33
C MET A 333 6.94 1.64 -22.62
N LEU A 334 7.99 1.57 -21.80
CA LEU A 334 9.06 0.58 -21.96
C LEU A 334 8.53 -0.85 -21.75
N ARG A 335 7.67 -1.05 -20.77
CA ARG A 335 7.05 -2.36 -20.50
C ARG A 335 6.16 -2.82 -21.65
N ASP A 336 5.40 -1.91 -22.24
CA ASP A 336 4.49 -2.24 -23.34
C ASP A 336 5.25 -2.47 -24.64
N ARG A 337 6.40 -1.78 -24.85
CA ARG A 337 7.21 -1.91 -26.06
C ARG A 337 8.20 -3.08 -26.02
N TYR A 338 8.78 -3.40 -24.83
CA TYR A 338 9.86 -4.36 -24.69
C TYR A 338 9.51 -5.49 -23.75
N ARG A 339 9.41 -6.74 -24.26
CA ARG A 339 9.16 -7.94 -23.44
C ARG A 339 10.20 -8.14 -22.32
N PHE A 340 11.45 -7.73 -22.54
CA PHE A 340 12.50 -7.78 -21.53
C PHE A 340 12.18 -6.84 -20.36
N ALA A 341 11.81 -5.58 -20.62
CA ALA A 341 11.43 -4.63 -19.59
C ALA A 341 10.22 -5.11 -18.77
N ALA A 342 9.24 -5.73 -19.45
CA ALA A 342 8.09 -6.34 -18.78
C ALA A 342 8.51 -7.48 -17.84
N ARG A 343 9.46 -8.33 -18.24
CA ARG A 343 9.99 -9.43 -17.40
C ARG A 343 10.76 -8.89 -16.19
N VAL A 344 11.66 -7.90 -16.40
CA VAL A 344 12.43 -7.28 -15.32
C VAL A 344 11.49 -6.59 -14.31
N TYR A 345 10.52 -5.82 -14.80
CA TYR A 345 9.53 -5.18 -13.94
C TYR A 345 8.75 -6.23 -13.11
N LYS A 346 8.29 -7.29 -13.74
CA LYS A 346 7.59 -8.39 -13.07
C LYS A 346 8.49 -9.11 -12.06
N LEU A 347 9.78 -9.27 -12.36
CA LEU A 347 10.72 -9.90 -11.43
C LEU A 347 10.88 -9.12 -10.13
N ILE A 348 10.96 -7.78 -10.22
CA ILE A 348 11.23 -6.90 -9.09
C ILE A 348 9.93 -6.56 -8.32
N PHE A 349 8.86 -6.19 -9.03
CA PHE A 349 7.67 -5.55 -8.45
C PHE A 349 6.42 -6.44 -8.41
N SER A 350 6.45 -7.64 -8.99
CA SER A 350 5.35 -8.60 -9.01
C SER A 350 5.77 -9.89 -8.26
#